data_2593f917d2b5ef20b34924e3053223f9
#
_entry.id   2593f917d2b5ef20b34924e3053223f9
#
_cell.length_a   1.000
_cell.length_b   1.000
_cell.length_c   1.000
_cell.angle_alpha   90.00
_cell.angle_beta   90.00
_cell.angle_gamma   90.00
#
_symmetry.space_group_name_H-M   'P 1'
#
loop_
_entity.id
_entity.type
_entity.pdbx_description
1 polymer ?
#
loop_
_entity_poly.entity_id
_entity_poly.type
_entity_poly.pdbx_seq_one_letter_code
_entity_poly.pdbx_strand_id
1 'polypeptide(L)'
;MLCSEIQIRDPYVVLLDGKYYLYGTTGNNCWGKGYGFDAYISDDLTHFDGPFPIFRPRPGFWADKNFWAPEMHLYRGGYYLFASFKADGVCRGTQILRADHPLGPFEEWSDGPVTPRDWECLDGTLYVDGDGKPYMVFCHEWVQIKDGTIAYLPLTDDLRAAAGPAVELFAASSAPWNNHDDPDGTHVTDGPFLYRTSGGKLLMLWSTFGKHGYAIGYYVSQSGGIEGPWVPAEQPLFDRDGGHGMLFTDKSGQLILTIHSPNDTPNERAVFLPVIDTGDGLTLRA
;
A
#
# COMPACT_ATOMS: atom_id res chain seq x y z
N MET A 1 7.48 14.59 -18.05
CA MET A 1 6.19 15.19 -17.60
C MET A 1 6.32 15.67 -16.16
N LEU A 2 5.49 16.60 -15.73
CA LEU A 2 5.47 17.01 -14.33
C LEU A 2 4.70 15.96 -13.49
N CYS A 3 5.04 15.81 -12.20
CA CYS A 3 4.30 14.96 -11.27
C CYS A 3 2.80 15.29 -11.25
N SER A 4 2.46 16.57 -11.31
CA SER A 4 1.07 17.05 -11.37
C SER A 4 0.29 16.67 -12.65
N GLU A 5 0.95 16.16 -13.66
CA GLU A 5 0.35 15.67 -14.90
C GLU A 5 0.06 14.16 -14.86
N ILE A 6 0.61 13.45 -13.87
CA ILE A 6 0.43 12.00 -13.71
C ILE A 6 -0.80 11.76 -12.83
N GLN A 7 -1.89 11.24 -13.44
CA GLN A 7 -3.00 10.73 -12.66
C GLN A 7 -2.59 9.40 -12.02
N ILE A 8 -2.56 9.38 -10.69
CA ILE A 8 -2.09 8.23 -9.92
C ILE A 8 -2.75 8.17 -8.55
N ARG A 9 -3.19 6.99 -8.16
CA ARG A 9 -3.60 6.60 -6.81
C ARG A 9 -2.54 5.69 -6.20
N ASP A 10 -2.58 5.54 -4.88
CA ASP A 10 -1.81 4.52 -4.16
C ASP A 10 -0.30 4.62 -4.47
N PRO A 11 0.29 5.84 -4.38
CA PRO A 11 1.66 6.04 -4.84
C PRO A 11 2.67 5.32 -3.93
N TYR A 12 3.52 4.53 -4.53
CA TYR A 12 4.62 3.82 -3.88
C TYR A 12 5.95 4.26 -4.49
N VAL A 13 6.88 4.75 -3.68
CA VAL A 13 8.14 5.31 -4.16
C VAL A 13 9.33 4.53 -3.60
N VAL A 14 10.25 4.16 -4.48
CA VAL A 14 11.51 3.53 -4.09
C VAL A 14 12.68 4.33 -4.65
N LEU A 15 13.64 4.67 -3.78
CA LEU A 15 14.91 5.29 -4.16
C LEU A 15 15.95 4.20 -4.39
N LEU A 16 16.37 4.01 -5.65
CA LEU A 16 17.39 3.04 -6.04
C LEU A 16 18.41 3.72 -6.96
N ASP A 17 19.69 3.50 -6.69
CA ASP A 17 20.81 4.01 -7.50
C ASP A 17 20.70 5.52 -7.82
N GLY A 18 20.20 6.28 -6.84
CA GLY A 18 20.01 7.72 -6.95
C GLY A 18 18.83 8.16 -7.82
N LYS A 19 17.91 7.28 -8.18
CA LYS A 19 16.67 7.58 -8.90
C LYS A 19 15.44 7.16 -8.09
N TYR A 20 14.38 7.94 -8.19
CA TYR A 20 13.08 7.62 -7.63
C TYR A 20 12.27 6.84 -8.66
N TYR A 21 11.74 5.71 -8.25
CA TYR A 21 10.79 4.90 -9.03
C TYR A 21 9.42 5.06 -8.39
N LEU A 22 8.46 5.56 -9.15
CA LEU A 22 7.08 5.77 -8.72
C LEU A 22 6.18 4.71 -9.34
N TYR A 23 5.50 3.96 -8.48
CA TYR A 23 4.48 2.96 -8.80
C TYR A 23 3.14 3.44 -8.25
N GLY A 24 2.05 2.90 -8.77
CA GLY A 24 0.70 3.21 -8.30
C GLY A 24 -0.37 2.80 -9.30
N THR A 25 -1.62 2.97 -8.90
CA THR A 25 -2.78 2.72 -9.75
C THR A 25 -2.99 3.90 -10.69
N THR A 26 -2.97 3.64 -12.00
CA THR A 26 -3.09 4.69 -13.02
C THR A 26 -4.22 4.39 -14.01
N GLY A 27 -4.80 5.45 -14.58
CA GLY A 27 -5.75 5.39 -15.68
C GLY A 27 -6.97 4.52 -15.39
N ASN A 28 -7.40 3.77 -16.38
CA ASN A 28 -8.62 2.95 -16.32
C ASN A 28 -8.54 1.77 -15.36
N ASN A 29 -7.36 1.43 -14.83
CA ASN A 29 -7.23 0.37 -13.82
C ASN A 29 -8.06 0.65 -12.57
N CYS A 30 -8.30 1.91 -12.23
CA CYS A 30 -9.02 2.28 -11.00
C CYS A 30 -10.40 1.63 -10.90
N TRP A 31 -11.24 1.79 -11.94
CA TRP A 31 -12.66 1.41 -11.87
C TRP A 31 -13.14 0.58 -13.06
N GLY A 32 -12.25 0.05 -13.85
CA GLY A 32 -12.58 -0.63 -15.07
C GLY A 32 -11.76 -1.88 -15.35
N LYS A 33 -11.71 -2.21 -16.63
CA LYS A 33 -10.90 -3.31 -17.11
C LYS A 33 -9.42 -3.03 -16.86
N GLY A 34 -8.76 -3.94 -16.17
CA GLY A 34 -7.32 -3.90 -15.95
C GLY A 34 -6.55 -4.16 -17.25
N TYR A 35 -5.52 -3.37 -17.51
CA TYR A 35 -4.62 -3.57 -18.66
C TYR A 35 -3.16 -3.80 -18.22
N GLY A 36 -2.83 -3.59 -16.96
CA GLY A 36 -1.49 -3.76 -16.41
C GLY A 36 -1.05 -2.57 -15.56
N PHE A 37 0.23 -2.53 -15.22
CA PHE A 37 0.82 -1.45 -14.45
C PHE A 37 1.94 -0.76 -15.23
N ASP A 38 2.08 0.53 -14.98
CA ASP A 38 3.17 1.38 -15.44
C ASP A 38 3.92 1.97 -14.25
N ALA A 39 5.19 2.30 -14.46
CA ALA A 39 6.01 3.01 -13.49
C ALA A 39 6.63 4.26 -14.13
N TYR A 40 7.09 5.15 -13.28
CA TYR A 40 7.74 6.39 -13.69
C TYR A 40 9.07 6.53 -12.95
N ILE A 41 10.03 7.24 -13.56
CA ILE A 41 11.35 7.49 -12.97
C ILE A 41 11.57 8.99 -12.84
N SER A 42 12.18 9.42 -11.73
CA SER A 42 12.52 10.82 -11.48
C SER A 42 13.89 10.97 -10.83
N ASP A 43 14.52 12.08 -11.08
CA ASP A 43 15.71 12.52 -10.36
C ASP A 43 15.38 13.48 -9.20
N ASP A 44 14.19 14.11 -9.20
CA ASP A 44 13.86 15.25 -8.33
C ASP A 44 12.45 15.25 -7.73
N LEU A 45 11.65 14.19 -7.98
CA LEU A 45 10.23 14.06 -7.59
C LEU A 45 9.29 15.10 -8.22
N THR A 46 9.80 15.92 -9.12
CA THR A 46 9.04 16.97 -9.84
C THR A 46 8.82 16.60 -11.29
N HIS A 47 9.89 16.12 -11.94
CA HIS A 47 9.90 15.73 -13.35
C HIS A 47 10.08 14.22 -13.44
N PHE A 48 9.20 13.58 -14.19
CA PHE A 48 9.19 12.13 -14.36
C PHE A 48 9.32 11.74 -15.84
N ASP A 49 10.10 10.72 -16.09
CA ASP A 49 10.14 9.96 -17.33
C ASP A 49 9.17 8.79 -17.23
N GLY A 50 8.51 8.45 -18.32
CA GLY A 50 7.53 7.36 -18.40
C GLY A 50 6.29 7.77 -19.18
N PRO A 51 5.20 6.97 -19.17
CA PRO A 51 5.07 5.69 -18.43
C PRO A 51 5.92 4.55 -19.02
N PHE A 52 6.53 3.75 -18.16
CA PHE A 52 7.21 2.51 -18.54
C PHE A 52 6.31 1.32 -18.19
N PRO A 53 5.95 0.45 -19.16
CA PRO A 53 5.11 -0.71 -18.87
C PRO A 53 5.90 -1.74 -18.07
N ILE A 54 5.50 -1.95 -16.80
CA ILE A 54 6.17 -2.87 -15.89
C ILE A 54 5.48 -4.23 -15.79
N PHE A 55 4.15 -4.26 -15.97
CA PHE A 55 3.37 -5.49 -15.99
C PHE A 55 2.25 -5.40 -17.04
N ARG A 56 2.09 -6.45 -17.81
CA ARG A 56 0.94 -6.67 -18.71
C ARG A 56 0.47 -8.10 -18.55
N PRO A 57 -0.83 -8.35 -18.24
CA PRO A 57 -1.34 -9.69 -18.02
C PRO A 57 -1.20 -10.54 -19.31
N ARG A 58 -0.75 -11.77 -19.14
CA ARG A 58 -0.70 -12.74 -20.23
C ARG A 58 -2.12 -13.27 -20.53
N PRO A 59 -2.39 -13.78 -21.73
CA PRO A 59 -3.63 -14.49 -21.98
C PRO A 59 -3.84 -15.61 -20.96
N GLY A 60 -5.01 -15.60 -20.31
CA GLY A 60 -5.35 -16.56 -19.27
C GLY A 60 -4.97 -16.11 -17.85
N PHE A 61 -4.49 -14.90 -17.65
CA PHE A 61 -4.39 -14.30 -16.32
C PHE A 61 -5.74 -14.31 -15.62
N TRP A 62 -5.79 -14.67 -14.35
CA TRP A 62 -7.03 -14.95 -13.63
C TRP A 62 -7.93 -13.73 -13.41
N ALA A 63 -7.38 -12.53 -13.45
CA ALA A 63 -8.09 -11.27 -13.20
C ALA A 63 -8.13 -10.39 -14.46
N ASP A 64 -9.16 -9.58 -14.57
CA ASP A 64 -9.38 -8.71 -15.73
C ASP A 64 -9.83 -7.30 -15.39
N LYS A 65 -9.99 -6.95 -14.10
CA LYS A 65 -10.43 -5.63 -13.65
C LYS A 65 -9.84 -5.21 -12.32
N ASN A 66 -9.94 -3.90 -12.03
CA ASN A 66 -9.49 -3.30 -10.77
C ASN A 66 -8.08 -3.75 -10.39
N PHE A 67 -7.11 -3.44 -11.25
CA PHE A 67 -5.70 -3.66 -10.97
C PHE A 67 -5.20 -2.51 -10.10
N TRP A 68 -4.99 -2.76 -8.80
CA TRP A 68 -4.79 -1.73 -7.81
C TRP A 68 -3.50 -1.88 -7.02
N ALA A 69 -3.02 -0.73 -6.51
CA ALA A 69 -1.96 -0.58 -5.52
C ALA A 69 -0.73 -1.46 -5.78
N PRO A 70 -0.03 -1.29 -6.91
CA PRO A 70 1.21 -2.01 -7.16
C PRO A 70 2.34 -1.43 -6.28
N GLU A 71 2.86 -2.23 -5.35
CA GLU A 71 3.99 -1.90 -4.49
C GLU A 71 5.22 -2.71 -4.86
N MET A 72 6.31 -2.05 -5.20
CA MET A 72 7.57 -2.71 -5.55
C MET A 72 8.49 -2.83 -4.35
N HIS A 73 8.82 -4.05 -3.97
CA HIS A 73 9.70 -4.39 -2.86
C HIS A 73 11.00 -5.02 -3.34
N LEU A 74 12.12 -4.56 -2.80
CA LEU A 74 13.41 -5.24 -2.94
C LEU A 74 13.57 -6.26 -1.80
N TYR A 75 13.64 -7.54 -2.14
CA TYR A 75 13.79 -8.59 -1.15
C TYR A 75 14.80 -9.64 -1.62
N ARG A 76 15.83 -9.90 -0.81
CA ARG A 76 16.90 -10.89 -1.08
C ARG A 76 17.48 -10.80 -2.51
N GLY A 77 17.63 -9.56 -3.01
CA GLY A 77 18.21 -9.28 -4.33
C GLY A 77 17.27 -9.45 -5.53
N GLY A 78 15.98 -9.75 -5.31
CA GLY A 78 14.93 -9.76 -6.34
C GLY A 78 13.98 -8.56 -6.18
N TYR A 79 13.33 -8.18 -7.26
CA TYR A 79 12.28 -7.15 -7.28
C TYR A 79 10.92 -7.84 -7.32
N TYR A 80 10.07 -7.53 -6.35
CA TYR A 80 8.76 -8.13 -6.21
C TYR A 80 7.69 -7.05 -6.25
N LEU A 81 6.63 -7.28 -7.03
CA LEU A 81 5.49 -6.38 -7.13
C LEU A 81 4.30 -7.05 -6.46
N PHE A 82 3.82 -6.47 -5.38
CA PHE A 82 2.59 -6.86 -4.71
C PHE A 82 1.46 -6.01 -5.29
N ALA A 83 0.39 -6.63 -5.77
CA ALA A 83 -0.70 -5.88 -6.36
C ALA A 83 -2.03 -6.60 -6.18
N SER A 84 -3.10 -5.82 -6.09
CA SER A 84 -4.47 -6.31 -5.94
C SER A 84 -5.14 -6.46 -7.31
N PHE A 85 -5.87 -7.58 -7.47
CA PHE A 85 -6.53 -7.92 -8.73
C PHE A 85 -7.94 -8.47 -8.46
N LYS A 86 -8.84 -8.32 -9.43
CA LYS A 86 -10.23 -8.77 -9.33
C LYS A 86 -10.71 -9.41 -10.64
N ALA A 87 -11.58 -10.40 -10.52
CA ALA A 87 -12.41 -10.94 -11.61
C ALA A 87 -13.84 -11.17 -11.12
N ASP A 88 -14.78 -11.33 -12.05
CA ASP A 88 -16.16 -11.66 -11.72
C ASP A 88 -16.25 -13.05 -11.08
N GLY A 89 -16.98 -13.15 -9.97
CA GLY A 89 -17.17 -14.43 -9.25
C GLY A 89 -15.94 -14.92 -8.49
N VAL A 90 -14.86 -14.13 -8.40
CA VAL A 90 -13.66 -14.44 -7.63
C VAL A 90 -13.41 -13.30 -6.64
N CYS A 91 -13.11 -13.61 -5.38
CA CYS A 91 -12.73 -12.58 -4.40
C CYS A 91 -11.49 -11.83 -4.86
N ARG A 92 -11.44 -10.52 -4.57
CA ARG A 92 -10.23 -9.71 -4.76
C ARG A 92 -9.08 -10.30 -3.95
N GLY A 93 -7.88 -10.26 -4.49
CA GLY A 93 -6.74 -10.72 -3.74
C GLY A 93 -5.44 -10.11 -4.21
N THR A 94 -4.45 -10.09 -3.33
CA THR A 94 -3.10 -9.64 -3.64
C THR A 94 -2.27 -10.80 -4.17
N GLN A 95 -1.74 -10.64 -5.39
CA GLN A 95 -0.78 -11.55 -6.01
C GLN A 95 0.61 -10.94 -6.00
N ILE A 96 1.62 -11.79 -5.92
CA ILE A 96 3.03 -11.40 -5.96
C ILE A 96 3.58 -11.71 -7.35
N LEU A 97 4.14 -10.69 -7.97
CA LEU A 97 4.86 -10.76 -9.24
C LEU A 97 6.36 -10.55 -8.98
N ARG A 98 7.23 -10.97 -9.89
CA ARG A 98 8.69 -10.84 -9.74
C ARG A 98 9.34 -10.38 -11.04
N ALA A 99 10.43 -9.61 -10.90
CA ALA A 99 11.30 -9.21 -12.00
C ALA A 99 12.78 -9.22 -11.58
N ASP A 100 13.66 -9.11 -12.56
CA ASP A 100 15.10 -8.92 -12.34
C ASP A 100 15.54 -7.46 -12.49
N HIS A 101 14.56 -6.54 -12.71
CA HIS A 101 14.78 -5.11 -12.85
C HIS A 101 13.59 -4.32 -12.25
N PRO A 102 13.78 -3.14 -11.63
CA PRO A 102 12.69 -2.36 -11.02
C PRO A 102 11.63 -1.89 -12.03
N LEU A 103 11.96 -1.78 -13.31
CA LEU A 103 10.99 -1.51 -14.39
C LEU A 103 10.45 -2.79 -15.05
N GLY A 104 10.59 -3.93 -14.41
CA GLY A 104 10.09 -5.18 -14.95
C GLY A 104 10.83 -5.69 -16.19
N PRO A 105 10.14 -6.47 -17.08
CA PRO A 105 8.75 -6.88 -16.92
C PRO A 105 8.56 -7.79 -15.70
N PHE A 106 7.54 -7.46 -14.89
CA PHE A 106 7.14 -8.33 -13.79
C PHE A 106 6.31 -9.49 -14.33
N GLU A 107 6.60 -10.69 -13.86
CA GLU A 107 5.89 -11.92 -14.21
C GLU A 107 5.27 -12.54 -12.96
N GLU A 108 4.22 -13.35 -13.14
CA GLU A 108 3.58 -14.07 -12.04
C GLU A 108 4.60 -14.90 -11.27
N TRP A 109 4.68 -14.67 -9.96
CA TRP A 109 5.58 -15.36 -9.05
C TRP A 109 4.84 -16.34 -8.15
N SER A 110 3.77 -15.88 -7.48
CA SER A 110 2.85 -16.74 -6.76
C SER A 110 1.80 -17.37 -7.70
N ASP A 111 1.24 -18.49 -7.30
CA ASP A 111 0.15 -19.16 -8.02
C ASP A 111 -1.19 -18.46 -7.69
N GLY A 112 -1.42 -17.29 -8.34
CA GLY A 112 -2.54 -16.42 -8.07
C GLY A 112 -2.41 -15.67 -6.73
N PRO A 113 -3.52 -15.20 -6.15
CA PRO A 113 -3.53 -14.47 -4.89
C PRO A 113 -2.93 -15.26 -3.74
N VAL A 114 -2.11 -14.59 -2.91
CA VAL A 114 -1.54 -15.16 -1.67
C VAL A 114 -2.45 -14.93 -0.48
N THR A 115 -3.28 -13.90 -0.52
CA THR A 115 -4.34 -13.65 0.46
C THR A 115 -5.41 -14.76 0.46
N PRO A 116 -6.19 -14.94 1.55
CA PRO A 116 -7.25 -15.94 1.59
C PRO A 116 -8.21 -15.83 0.40
N ARG A 117 -8.48 -16.93 -0.28
CA ARG A 117 -9.24 -16.93 -1.54
C ARG A 117 -10.75 -16.75 -1.37
N ASP A 118 -11.24 -16.89 -0.14
CA ASP A 118 -12.64 -16.68 0.28
C ASP A 118 -12.87 -15.32 0.94
N TRP A 119 -11.81 -14.50 1.07
CA TRP A 119 -11.90 -13.12 1.56
C TRP A 119 -11.74 -12.13 0.40
N GLU A 120 -12.51 -11.06 0.44
CA GLU A 120 -12.21 -9.88 -0.39
C GLU A 120 -11.04 -9.13 0.26
N CYS A 121 -9.85 -9.21 -0.36
CA CYS A 121 -8.62 -8.65 0.18
C CYS A 121 -7.99 -7.66 -0.79
N LEU A 122 -7.39 -6.60 -0.26
CA LEU A 122 -6.64 -5.62 -1.06
C LEU A 122 -5.38 -5.14 -0.34
N ASP A 123 -4.51 -4.46 -1.10
CA ASP A 123 -3.38 -3.65 -0.64
C ASP A 123 -2.38 -4.44 0.22
N GLY A 124 -2.02 -5.62 -0.29
CA GLY A 124 -0.99 -6.42 0.39
C GLY A 124 0.38 -5.79 0.26
N THR A 125 1.04 -5.53 1.40
CA THR A 125 2.41 -5.01 1.50
C THR A 125 3.35 -6.02 2.15
N LEU A 126 4.64 -5.95 1.82
CA LEU A 126 5.67 -6.80 2.44
C LEU A 126 6.17 -6.19 3.75
N TYR A 127 6.13 -6.96 4.82
CA TYR A 127 6.86 -6.68 6.05
C TYR A 127 7.86 -7.78 6.34
N VAL A 128 9.10 -7.40 6.67
CA VAL A 128 10.14 -8.34 7.10
C VAL A 128 10.51 -7.99 8.55
N ASP A 129 10.36 -8.94 9.46
CA ASP A 129 10.66 -8.71 10.87
C ASP A 129 12.17 -8.70 11.17
N GLY A 130 12.52 -8.48 12.45
CA GLY A 130 13.90 -8.42 12.89
C GLY A 130 14.69 -9.74 12.74
N ASP A 131 13.99 -10.86 12.62
CA ASP A 131 14.58 -12.19 12.40
C ASP A 131 14.66 -12.54 10.90
N GLY A 132 14.22 -11.63 10.03
CA GLY A 132 14.24 -11.79 8.57
C GLY A 132 13.09 -12.61 8.02
N LYS A 133 12.05 -12.86 8.83
CA LYS A 133 10.85 -13.58 8.41
C LYS A 133 9.89 -12.65 7.66
N PRO A 134 9.45 -13.03 6.44
CA PRO A 134 8.55 -12.20 5.65
C PRO A 134 7.09 -12.45 6.00
N TYR A 135 6.30 -11.37 5.95
CA TYR A 135 4.86 -11.35 6.12
C TYR A 135 4.22 -10.50 5.03
N MET A 136 3.00 -10.83 4.65
CA MET A 136 2.11 -9.91 3.94
C MET A 136 1.14 -9.31 4.95
N VAL A 137 1.07 -7.98 4.96
CA VAL A 137 0.02 -7.23 5.68
C VAL A 137 -0.95 -6.70 4.63
N PHE A 138 -2.24 -6.82 4.87
CA PHE A 138 -3.27 -6.52 3.87
C PHE A 138 -4.60 -6.15 4.53
N CYS A 139 -5.55 -5.65 3.74
CA CYS A 139 -6.90 -5.34 4.18
C CYS A 139 -7.86 -6.48 3.87
N HIS A 140 -8.70 -6.86 4.84
CA HIS A 140 -9.94 -7.60 4.61
C HIS A 140 -11.04 -6.57 4.37
N GLU A 141 -11.61 -6.57 3.17
CA GLU A 141 -12.34 -5.45 2.60
C GLU A 141 -13.73 -5.29 3.19
N TRP A 142 -14.12 -4.05 3.49
CA TRP A 142 -15.43 -3.65 4.01
C TRP A 142 -16.61 -4.12 3.15
N VAL A 143 -16.43 -4.31 1.85
CA VAL A 143 -17.48 -4.82 0.93
C VAL A 143 -17.96 -6.21 1.32
N GLN A 144 -17.16 -6.99 2.05
CA GLN A 144 -17.52 -8.30 2.55
C GLN A 144 -17.96 -8.30 4.03
N ILE A 145 -17.25 -7.52 4.87
CA ILE A 145 -17.41 -7.60 6.34
C ILE A 145 -17.94 -6.30 6.97
N LYS A 146 -18.24 -5.25 6.17
CA LYS A 146 -18.69 -3.91 6.55
C LYS A 146 -17.63 -3.08 7.27
N ASP A 147 -17.18 -3.49 8.43
CA ASP A 147 -16.08 -2.88 9.16
C ASP A 147 -14.77 -3.54 8.73
N GLY A 148 -14.10 -2.95 7.74
CA GLY A 148 -12.86 -3.48 7.19
C GLY A 148 -11.80 -3.70 8.27
N THR A 149 -10.96 -4.73 8.11
CA THR A 149 -9.89 -5.03 9.06
C THR A 149 -8.52 -4.99 8.39
N ILE A 150 -7.49 -4.67 9.15
CA ILE A 150 -6.12 -4.95 8.78
C ILE A 150 -5.76 -6.35 9.28
N ALA A 151 -5.18 -7.15 8.41
CA ALA A 151 -4.75 -8.51 8.69
C ALA A 151 -3.31 -8.75 8.22
N TYR A 152 -2.70 -9.81 8.70
CA TYR A 152 -1.42 -10.30 8.19
C TYR A 152 -1.42 -11.82 8.03
N LEU A 153 -0.51 -12.31 7.21
CA LEU A 153 -0.15 -13.71 7.13
C LEU A 153 1.38 -13.88 6.96
N PRO A 154 1.97 -14.95 7.49
CA PRO A 154 3.36 -15.27 7.21
C PRO A 154 3.52 -15.73 5.76
N LEU A 155 4.61 -15.32 5.13
CA LEU A 155 4.99 -15.76 3.77
C LEU A 155 6.07 -16.84 3.84
N THR A 156 6.15 -17.65 2.79
CA THR A 156 7.34 -18.48 2.53
C THR A 156 8.56 -17.60 2.24
N ASP A 157 9.76 -18.08 2.56
CA ASP A 157 11.00 -17.33 2.39
C ASP A 157 11.28 -16.85 0.97
N ASP A 158 10.69 -17.50 -0.03
CA ASP A 158 10.75 -17.13 -1.44
C ASP A 158 9.58 -16.26 -1.91
N LEU A 159 8.69 -15.88 -1.00
CA LEU A 159 7.48 -15.07 -1.24
C LEU A 159 6.47 -15.70 -2.22
N ARG A 160 6.51 -17.02 -2.45
CA ARG A 160 5.58 -17.67 -3.39
C ARG A 160 4.21 -17.98 -2.83
N ALA A 161 4.10 -18.12 -1.51
CA ALA A 161 2.87 -18.58 -0.87
C ALA A 161 2.76 -18.09 0.58
N ALA A 162 1.55 -18.17 1.12
CA ALA A 162 1.35 -18.08 2.56
C ALA A 162 2.01 -19.28 3.26
N ALA A 163 2.71 -19.04 4.37
CA ALA A 163 3.33 -20.05 5.23
C ALA A 163 2.46 -20.38 6.47
N GLY A 164 1.31 -19.74 6.62
CA GLY A 164 0.37 -19.93 7.71
C GLY A 164 -0.94 -19.19 7.47
N PRO A 165 -1.90 -19.31 8.40
CA PRO A 165 -3.19 -18.66 8.29
C PRO A 165 -3.09 -17.13 8.40
N ALA A 166 -4.08 -16.44 7.85
CA ALA A 166 -4.28 -15.01 8.08
C ALA A 166 -4.78 -14.76 9.52
N VAL A 167 -4.35 -13.64 10.09
CA VAL A 167 -4.73 -13.17 11.42
C VAL A 167 -5.18 -11.72 11.31
N GLU A 168 -6.40 -11.42 11.72
CA GLU A 168 -6.90 -10.04 11.81
C GLU A 168 -6.28 -9.33 13.02
N LEU A 169 -5.89 -8.07 12.84
CA LEU A 169 -5.20 -7.26 13.84
C LEU A 169 -6.13 -6.26 14.52
N PHE A 170 -6.86 -5.48 13.73
CA PHE A 170 -7.82 -4.48 14.21
C PHE A 170 -8.80 -4.08 13.11
N ALA A 171 -9.97 -3.59 13.53
CA ALA A 171 -11.00 -3.07 12.63
C ALA A 171 -10.85 -1.56 12.42
N ALA A 172 -11.33 -1.06 11.29
CA ALA A 172 -11.27 0.36 10.93
C ALA A 172 -12.01 1.25 11.94
N SER A 173 -13.15 0.79 12.45
CA SER A 173 -13.94 1.52 13.46
C SER A 173 -13.21 1.75 14.78
N SER A 174 -12.13 1.03 15.05
CA SER A 174 -11.34 1.22 16.28
C SER A 174 -10.47 2.48 16.24
N ALA A 175 -10.30 3.14 15.08
CA ALA A 175 -9.56 4.40 14.98
C ALA A 175 -10.41 5.59 15.47
N PRO A 176 -9.91 6.41 16.40
CA PRO A 176 -10.65 7.60 16.89
C PRO A 176 -10.84 8.67 15.81
N TRP A 177 -10.09 8.62 14.73
CA TRP A 177 -10.16 9.53 13.59
C TRP A 177 -10.95 8.97 12.39
N ASN A 178 -11.50 7.74 12.48
CA ASN A 178 -12.44 7.21 11.50
C ASN A 178 -13.75 8.01 11.51
N ASN A 179 -14.39 8.17 10.37
CA ASN A 179 -15.73 8.74 10.30
C ASN A 179 -16.77 7.71 10.77
N HIS A 180 -17.31 7.90 11.95
CA HIS A 180 -18.32 7.03 12.56
C HIS A 180 -19.76 7.37 12.16
N ASP A 181 -19.96 8.39 11.33
CA ASP A 181 -21.29 8.89 10.94
C ASP A 181 -21.90 8.13 9.76
N ASP A 182 -21.24 7.07 9.25
CA ASP A 182 -21.81 6.24 8.20
C ASP A 182 -23.01 5.45 8.73
N PRO A 183 -24.23 5.67 8.19
CA PRO A 183 -25.44 5.03 8.67
C PRO A 183 -25.48 3.52 8.44
N ASP A 184 -24.70 3.02 7.47
CA ASP A 184 -24.60 1.60 7.16
C ASP A 184 -23.53 0.87 8.00
N GLY A 185 -22.75 1.61 8.80
CA GLY A 185 -21.64 1.12 9.60
C GLY A 185 -20.51 0.56 8.76
N THR A 186 -20.25 1.18 7.61
CA THR A 186 -19.23 0.77 6.67
C THR A 186 -17.94 1.54 6.93
N HIS A 187 -16.85 0.84 7.18
CA HIS A 187 -15.55 1.45 7.45
C HIS A 187 -14.48 0.84 6.55
N VAL A 188 -13.83 1.69 5.78
CA VAL A 188 -12.78 1.32 4.83
C VAL A 188 -11.46 1.09 5.55
N THR A 189 -10.69 0.10 5.10
CA THR A 189 -9.25 -0.03 5.38
C THR A 189 -8.51 -0.11 4.06
N ASP A 190 -7.51 0.76 3.85
CA ASP A 190 -6.68 0.79 2.67
C ASP A 190 -5.20 0.98 3.04
N GLY A 191 -4.30 0.49 2.19
CA GLY A 191 -2.88 0.80 2.14
C GLY A 191 -2.11 0.65 3.44
N PRO A 192 -2.07 -0.52 4.09
CA PRO A 192 -1.23 -0.73 5.26
C PRO A 192 0.25 -0.61 4.89
N PHE A 193 1.02 0.15 5.67
CA PHE A 193 2.46 0.31 5.49
C PHE A 193 3.18 0.28 6.84
N LEU A 194 4.22 -0.55 6.96
CA LEU A 194 4.97 -0.74 8.21
C LEU A 194 6.20 0.16 8.24
N TYR A 195 6.38 0.88 9.32
CA TYR A 195 7.54 1.73 9.54
C TYR A 195 8.10 1.55 10.96
N ARG A 196 9.43 1.40 11.06
CA ARG A 196 10.10 1.38 12.36
C ARG A 196 10.75 2.74 12.61
N THR A 197 10.30 3.41 13.67
CA THR A 197 10.83 4.72 14.06
C THR A 197 12.28 4.64 14.51
N SER A 198 12.94 5.80 14.55
CA SER A 198 14.28 5.96 15.10
C SER A 198 14.39 5.56 16.58
N GLY A 199 13.26 5.60 17.32
CA GLY A 199 13.15 5.11 18.70
C GLY A 199 12.82 3.62 18.81
N GLY A 200 12.71 2.89 17.67
CA GLY A 200 12.47 1.45 17.64
C GLY A 200 10.99 1.04 17.72
N LYS A 201 10.04 1.98 17.72
CA LYS A 201 8.62 1.67 17.68
C LYS A 201 8.22 1.16 16.29
N LEU A 202 7.42 0.09 16.23
CA LEU A 202 6.82 -0.36 14.98
C LEU A 202 5.47 0.33 14.80
N LEU A 203 5.34 1.08 13.71
CA LEU A 203 4.13 1.75 13.30
C LEU A 203 3.51 1.04 12.12
N MET A 204 2.19 1.08 12.02
CA MET A 204 1.41 0.69 10.83
C MET A 204 0.60 1.89 10.37
N LEU A 205 1.01 2.50 9.26
CA LEU A 205 0.22 3.51 8.58
C LEU A 205 -0.89 2.80 7.80
N TRP A 206 -2.07 3.42 7.71
CA TRP A 206 -3.17 2.92 6.89
C TRP A 206 -4.21 4.03 6.70
N SER A 207 -5.14 3.84 5.78
CA SER A 207 -6.09 4.88 5.36
C SER A 207 -7.53 4.44 5.49
N THR A 208 -8.39 5.43 5.77
CA THR A 208 -9.85 5.31 5.85
C THR A 208 -10.49 6.66 5.59
N PHE A 209 -11.82 6.74 5.60
CA PHE A 209 -12.51 8.01 5.58
C PHE A 209 -12.57 8.62 6.99
N GLY A 210 -11.99 9.80 7.14
CA GLY A 210 -12.04 10.61 8.34
C GLY A 210 -13.11 11.70 8.25
N LYS A 211 -13.08 12.64 9.19
CA LYS A 211 -14.05 13.74 9.27
C LYS A 211 -14.00 14.69 8.05
N HIS A 212 -12.84 14.87 7.44
CA HIS A 212 -12.62 15.83 6.36
C HIS A 212 -12.32 15.15 5.00
N GLY A 213 -12.81 13.94 4.79
CA GLY A 213 -12.57 13.14 3.60
C GLY A 213 -11.59 11.98 3.85
N TYR A 214 -10.92 11.53 2.81
CA TYR A 214 -9.96 10.46 2.92
C TYR A 214 -8.76 10.86 3.77
N ALA A 215 -8.31 9.97 4.63
CA ALA A 215 -7.32 10.27 5.67
C ALA A 215 -6.33 9.11 5.84
N ILE A 216 -5.11 9.42 6.25
CA ILE A 216 -4.11 8.44 6.67
C ILE A 216 -3.67 8.74 8.11
N GLY A 217 -3.64 7.70 8.92
CA GLY A 217 -3.12 7.73 10.27
C GLY A 217 -2.23 6.53 10.55
N TYR A 218 -1.90 6.28 11.80
CA TYR A 218 -1.09 5.12 12.16
C TYR A 218 -1.47 4.52 13.50
N TYR A 219 -1.14 3.25 13.66
CA TYR A 219 -1.17 2.50 14.92
C TYR A 219 0.25 2.18 15.36
N VAL A 220 0.44 2.01 16.67
CA VAL A 220 1.71 1.64 17.28
C VAL A 220 1.61 0.25 17.86
N SER A 221 2.50 -0.66 17.47
CA SER A 221 2.62 -1.97 18.09
C SER A 221 3.19 -1.85 19.50
N GLN A 222 2.49 -2.37 20.49
CA GLN A 222 2.94 -2.34 21.89
C GLN A 222 4.01 -3.38 22.16
N SER A 223 4.01 -4.51 21.47
CA SER A 223 5.07 -5.52 21.57
C SER A 223 6.31 -5.17 20.74
N GLY A 224 6.16 -4.26 19.75
CA GLY A 224 7.19 -4.00 18.74
C GLY A 224 7.21 -5.04 17.60
N GLY A 225 6.36 -6.06 17.66
CA GLY A 225 6.15 -7.09 16.62
C GLY A 225 4.86 -6.88 15.83
N ILE A 226 4.68 -7.70 14.78
CA ILE A 226 3.50 -7.62 13.90
C ILE A 226 2.21 -8.03 14.60
N GLU A 227 2.29 -8.91 15.57
CA GLU A 227 1.13 -9.43 16.31
C GLU A 227 0.43 -8.38 17.18
N GLY A 228 1.09 -7.24 17.45
CA GLY A 228 0.55 -6.19 18.31
C GLY A 228 0.64 -6.52 19.81
N PRO A 229 -0.31 -6.11 20.66
CA PRO A 229 -1.51 -5.34 20.30
C PRO A 229 -1.19 -3.98 19.67
N TRP A 230 -2.07 -3.53 18.79
CA TRP A 230 -1.97 -2.27 18.07
C TRP A 230 -2.82 -1.18 18.73
N VAL A 231 -2.22 -0.03 18.97
CA VAL A 231 -2.91 1.12 19.59
C VAL A 231 -2.91 2.28 18.63
N PRO A 232 -4.09 2.89 18.33
CA PRO A 232 -4.20 4.01 17.42
C PRO A 232 -3.51 5.27 17.94
N ALA A 233 -2.95 6.07 17.04
CA ALA A 233 -2.71 7.48 17.31
C ALA A 233 -4.04 8.21 17.53
N GLU A 234 -4.07 9.24 18.39
CA GLU A 234 -5.31 10.00 18.68
C GLU A 234 -5.81 10.79 17.47
N GLN A 235 -4.91 11.23 16.60
CA GLN A 235 -5.21 12.04 15.41
C GLN A 235 -4.60 11.37 14.17
N PRO A 236 -5.21 11.56 12.99
CA PRO A 236 -4.60 11.13 11.74
C PRO A 236 -3.34 11.95 11.44
N LEU A 237 -2.43 11.40 10.66
CA LEU A 237 -1.25 12.10 10.18
C LEU A 237 -1.62 13.13 9.09
N PHE A 238 -2.63 12.79 8.25
CA PHE A 238 -3.20 13.66 7.24
C PHE A 238 -4.71 13.37 7.08
N ASP A 239 -5.56 14.42 7.01
CA ASP A 239 -7.03 14.32 6.97
C ASP A 239 -7.70 15.31 6.01
N ARG A 240 -7.01 15.71 4.95
CA ARG A 240 -7.48 16.70 3.97
C ARG A 240 -7.69 16.07 2.60
N ASP A 241 -8.52 15.03 2.56
CA ASP A 241 -8.88 14.28 1.35
C ASP A 241 -7.65 13.71 0.61
N GLY A 242 -6.85 12.94 1.33
CA GLY A 242 -5.71 12.22 0.77
C GLY A 242 -5.23 11.12 1.70
N GLY A 243 -4.66 10.10 1.12
CA GLY A 243 -4.21 8.91 1.85
C GLY A 243 -3.61 7.86 0.93
N HIS A 244 -3.69 6.62 1.38
CA HIS A 244 -3.08 5.43 0.79
C HIS A 244 -1.64 5.72 0.37
N GLY A 245 -0.77 5.76 1.36
CA GLY A 245 0.59 6.20 1.14
C GLY A 245 1.62 5.42 1.94
N MET A 246 2.87 5.73 1.67
CA MET A 246 4.01 5.10 2.30
C MET A 246 5.10 6.13 2.64
N LEU A 247 6.06 5.71 3.44
CA LEU A 247 7.20 6.52 3.82
C LEU A 247 8.45 6.08 3.07
N PHE A 248 9.21 7.04 2.56
CA PHE A 248 10.55 6.80 2.03
C PHE A 248 11.51 7.92 2.47
N THR A 249 12.80 7.65 2.42
CA THR A 249 13.82 8.66 2.67
C THR A 249 14.33 9.19 1.32
N ASP A 250 14.31 10.49 1.15
CA ASP A 250 14.80 11.13 -0.07
C ASP A 250 16.33 11.18 -0.14
N LYS A 251 16.87 11.68 -1.26
CA LYS A 251 18.33 11.83 -1.48
C LYS A 251 19.03 12.73 -0.46
N SER A 252 18.29 13.59 0.23
CA SER A 252 18.83 14.49 1.27
C SER A 252 18.81 13.87 2.67
N GLY A 253 18.21 12.67 2.82
CA GLY A 253 17.99 12.03 4.10
C GLY A 253 16.70 12.46 4.80
N GLN A 254 15.84 13.25 4.14
CA GLN A 254 14.54 13.65 4.67
C GLN A 254 13.54 12.52 4.54
N LEU A 255 12.81 12.20 5.61
CA LEU A 255 11.67 11.28 5.59
C LEU A 255 10.48 11.96 4.91
N ILE A 256 9.91 11.30 3.90
CA ILE A 256 8.79 11.80 3.09
C ILE A 256 7.63 10.81 3.20
N LEU A 257 6.43 11.33 3.46
CA LEU A 257 5.18 10.63 3.23
C LEU A 257 4.72 10.93 1.81
N THR A 258 4.52 9.90 0.99
CA THR A 258 3.79 10.04 -0.26
C THR A 258 2.36 9.54 -0.07
N ILE A 259 1.39 10.26 -0.62
CA ILE A 259 -0.04 9.94 -0.63
C ILE A 259 -0.61 10.31 -1.99
N HIS A 260 -1.80 9.83 -2.33
CA HIS A 260 -2.58 10.51 -3.36
C HIS A 260 -3.53 11.53 -2.73
N SER A 261 -3.76 12.64 -3.43
CA SER A 261 -4.73 13.69 -3.08
C SER A 261 -5.09 14.50 -4.33
N PRO A 262 -6.39 14.89 -4.49
CA PRO A 262 -7.55 14.47 -3.71
C PRO A 262 -7.87 12.97 -3.90
N ASN A 263 -8.81 12.42 -3.15
CA ASN A 263 -9.36 11.08 -3.37
C ASN A 263 -10.57 11.13 -4.31
N ASP A 264 -10.37 11.66 -5.50
CA ASP A 264 -11.43 11.95 -6.50
C ASP A 264 -10.94 11.67 -7.93
N THR A 265 -11.34 10.54 -8.51
CA THR A 265 -10.92 10.10 -9.84
C THR A 265 -11.56 10.96 -10.95
N PRO A 266 -10.78 11.52 -11.91
CA PRO A 266 -9.36 11.26 -12.22
C PRO A 266 -8.40 12.35 -11.71
N ASN A 267 -8.72 13.03 -10.63
CA ASN A 267 -8.01 14.21 -10.15
C ASN A 267 -6.85 13.89 -9.21
N GLU A 268 -6.67 12.61 -8.83
CA GLU A 268 -5.63 12.18 -7.91
C GLU A 268 -4.22 12.42 -8.46
N ARG A 269 -3.35 12.91 -7.61
CA ARG A 269 -1.92 13.11 -7.88
C ARG A 269 -1.09 12.63 -6.70
N ALA A 270 0.12 12.18 -6.97
CA ALA A 270 1.06 11.92 -5.91
C ALA A 270 1.49 13.24 -5.25
N VAL A 271 1.43 13.26 -3.91
CA VAL A 271 1.85 14.38 -3.07
C VAL A 271 2.97 13.89 -2.16
N PHE A 272 4.02 14.70 -2.00
CA PHE A 272 5.19 14.39 -1.20
C PHE A 272 5.27 15.35 0.00
N LEU A 273 5.09 14.84 1.20
CA LEU A 273 4.99 15.62 2.43
C LEU A 273 6.18 15.30 3.35
N PRO A 274 7.02 16.26 3.71
CA PRO A 274 8.07 16.03 4.68
C PRO A 274 7.51 15.64 6.05
N VAL A 275 8.09 14.60 6.64
CA VAL A 275 7.68 14.04 7.93
C VAL A 275 8.85 14.11 8.92
N ILE A 276 8.53 14.31 10.18
CA ILE A 276 9.45 14.21 11.31
C ILE A 276 9.17 12.89 12.03
N ASP A 277 10.17 12.04 12.12
CA ASP A 277 10.20 10.90 13.03
C ASP A 277 10.60 11.41 14.42
N THR A 278 9.67 11.33 15.37
CA THR A 278 9.88 11.80 16.77
C THR A 278 10.50 10.74 17.67
N GLY A 279 10.76 9.53 17.12
CA GLY A 279 11.16 8.36 17.88
C GLY A 279 9.99 7.54 18.41
N ASP A 280 8.93 8.20 18.89
CA ASP A 280 7.71 7.55 19.39
C ASP A 280 6.57 7.51 18.37
N GLY A 281 6.63 8.33 17.34
CA GLY A 281 5.60 8.46 16.30
C GLY A 281 6.03 9.38 15.16
N LEU A 282 5.06 9.88 14.40
CA LEU A 282 5.25 10.70 13.22
C LEU A 282 4.45 12.00 13.31
N THR A 283 4.99 13.07 12.73
CA THR A 283 4.26 14.33 12.53
C THR A 283 4.64 14.95 11.19
N LEU A 284 3.69 15.59 10.51
CA LEU A 284 4.01 16.36 9.31
C LEU A 284 4.89 17.57 9.69
N ARG A 285 5.86 17.85 8.85
CA ARG A 285 6.63 19.08 8.98
C ARG A 285 5.78 20.26 8.49
N ALA A 286 5.65 21.28 9.34
CA ALA A 286 4.94 22.51 9.03
C ALA A 286 5.64 23.33 7.92
#